data_190ca37b541c77b522063bfa1976679c
#
_entry.id   190ca37b541c77b522063bfa1976679c
#
_cell.length_a   1.000
_cell.length_b   1.000
_cell.length_c   1.000
_cell.angle_alpha   90.00
_cell.angle_beta   90.00
_cell.angle_gamma   90.00
#
_symmetry.space_group_name_H-M   'P 1'
#
loop_
_entity.id
_entity.type
_entity.pdbx_description
1 polymer ?
#
loop_
_entity_poly.entity_id
_entity_poly.type
_entity_poly.pdbx_seq_one_letter_code
_entity_poly.pdbx_strand_id
1 'polypeptide(L)'
;ICCFRMGGKRRKENKEEDLRPSKKSKADELDDSDTAPEDNVEDSVAYSTPRKNSHQMLVKADSVVLRDRFATGKIINDPIHGHIELPGLITQIIDTPYVQRLRFVKQLGAAYLVYPGADHTRFEHSVGVCHLGGKLIRTLQYNQPALRITKEEVICVQIAGLCHDLGHGPFSHMFDGPFLAKTRPGCTWTHEDSSLALIDHMLENHPNIKQQLCARDWLLVKELINPPQAIASHKNPWPCKSRGQDRCFLFQIIANKFSGIDVDKWDYFERDCMRLNKKSNFDYSRLLKFVKVLPVGERNMLCYGHKEMHSLFDMFALRKSLHYHAYQHPVGNVYEEIICEAFVETDKQLVANLKLPKDQQNQALLALFFGTSISGAIDDMQSYLSLTDSIMERIAYSTEPCLEKARSYLQMIFTRQHWKFVDFCTVPHHTLSVATEAEQLKWGLDRSCVLRMSVVCVPLK
;
A
#
# COMPACT_ATOMS: atom_id res chain seq x y z
N ILE A 1 -1.96 -17.31 22.94
CA ILE A 1 -0.86 -18.27 22.68
C ILE A 1 -1.28 -19.58 23.33
N CYS A 2 -1.83 -20.52 22.56
CA CYS A 2 -1.98 -21.91 22.99
C CYS A 2 -1.12 -22.77 22.08
N CYS A 3 -0.08 -23.37 22.68
CA CYS A 3 0.70 -24.43 22.06
C CYS A 3 -0.14 -25.72 22.05
N PHE A 4 -0.37 -26.29 20.87
CA PHE A 4 -0.81 -27.68 20.74
C PHE A 4 0.28 -28.52 20.07
N ARG A 5 0.76 -29.50 20.79
CA ARG A 5 1.64 -30.57 20.33
C ARG A 5 0.81 -31.61 19.56
N MET A 6 1.14 -31.84 18.29
CA MET A 6 0.58 -32.98 17.57
C MET A 6 1.52 -34.19 17.65
N GLY A 7 1.03 -35.23 18.25
CA GLY A 7 1.65 -36.57 18.24
C GLY A 7 1.20 -37.32 17.00
N GLY A 8 2.16 -37.88 16.27
CA GLY A 8 1.87 -38.67 15.08
C GLY A 8 1.42 -40.10 15.37
N LYS A 9 0.59 -40.63 14.47
CA LYS A 9 0.52 -42.09 14.19
C LYS A 9 0.29 -42.28 12.68
N ARG A 10 1.24 -42.97 12.06
CA ARG A 10 1.14 -43.54 10.70
C ARG A 10 0.10 -44.65 10.67
N ARG A 11 -0.68 -44.73 9.60
CA ARG A 11 -1.18 -46.01 9.07
C ARG A 11 -1.21 -45.97 7.55
N LYS A 12 -0.83 -47.11 6.97
CA LYS A 12 -0.58 -47.45 5.58
C LYS A 12 -1.82 -47.85 4.82
N GLU A 13 -1.75 -47.61 3.47
CA GLU A 13 -2.16 -48.47 2.34
C GLU A 13 -3.60 -48.96 2.21
N ASN A 14 -4.28 -48.70 1.12
CA ASN A 14 -4.39 -49.58 -0.07
C ASN A 14 -5.37 -49.04 -1.16
N LYS A 15 -4.87 -49.19 -2.41
CA LYS A 15 -5.47 -49.63 -3.69
C LYS A 15 -6.63 -48.87 -4.39
N GLU A 16 -6.27 -48.44 -5.56
CA GLU A 16 -6.89 -48.55 -6.89
C GLU A 16 -8.31 -49.12 -7.00
N GLU A 17 -9.15 -48.40 -7.74
CA GLU A 17 -9.91 -49.00 -8.85
C GLU A 17 -10.39 -47.91 -9.84
N ASP A 18 -10.06 -48.20 -11.11
CA ASP A 18 -10.56 -47.58 -12.32
C ASP A 18 -12.07 -47.68 -12.48
N LEU A 19 -12.67 -46.68 -13.16
CA LEU A 19 -13.74 -46.89 -14.17
C LEU A 19 -14.10 -45.55 -14.86
N ARG A 20 -13.74 -45.51 -16.16
CA ARG A 20 -14.45 -44.73 -17.23
C ARG A 20 -15.40 -45.68 -17.94
N PRO A 21 -16.27 -45.29 -18.89
CA PRO A 21 -16.56 -43.98 -19.51
C PRO A 21 -18.04 -43.69 -19.89
N SER A 22 -18.22 -42.52 -20.51
CA SER A 22 -19.17 -42.20 -21.61
C SER A 22 -20.65 -41.92 -21.31
N LYS A 23 -21.14 -40.74 -21.78
CA LYS A 23 -22.03 -40.63 -22.96
C LYS A 23 -22.27 -39.17 -23.38
N LYS A 24 -22.24 -38.98 -24.68
CA LYS A 24 -22.65 -37.81 -25.46
C LYS A 24 -24.19 -37.71 -25.54
N SER A 25 -24.70 -36.46 -25.62
CA SER A 25 -25.84 -36.06 -26.46
C SER A 25 -26.00 -34.54 -26.38
N LYS A 26 -25.97 -33.91 -27.40
CA LYS A 26 -26.76 -33.52 -28.59
C LYS A 26 -27.06 -32.01 -28.48
N ALA A 27 -26.61 -31.32 -29.52
CA ALA A 27 -26.97 -29.97 -29.90
C ALA A 27 -28.48 -29.93 -30.32
N ASP A 28 -29.12 -28.81 -30.03
CA ASP A 28 -30.27 -28.34 -30.77
C ASP A 28 -30.05 -26.88 -31.15
N GLU A 29 -29.97 -26.67 -32.46
CA GLU A 29 -30.11 -25.41 -33.18
C GLU A 29 -31.58 -24.99 -33.16
N LEU A 30 -31.84 -23.68 -33.00
CA LEU A 30 -33.03 -22.97 -33.48
C LEU A 30 -32.61 -21.53 -33.76
N ASP A 31 -32.52 -21.24 -34.90
CA ASP A 31 -33.03 -20.56 -36.08
C ASP A 31 -33.66 -19.17 -35.83
N ASP A 32 -33.31 -18.34 -36.77
CA ASP A 32 -33.47 -16.92 -37.01
C ASP A 32 -34.88 -16.36 -37.02
N SER A 33 -34.83 -15.04 -37.03
CA SER A 33 -35.77 -14.05 -37.58
C SER A 33 -36.73 -13.38 -36.57
N ASP A 34 -36.47 -12.09 -36.32
CA ASP A 34 -37.43 -11.07 -36.67
C ASP A 34 -36.83 -9.66 -36.73
N THR A 35 -37.18 -9.03 -37.82
CA THR A 35 -36.79 -7.71 -38.30
C THR A 35 -37.42 -6.57 -37.52
N ALA A 36 -36.68 -5.45 -37.49
CA ALA A 36 -37.06 -4.15 -36.99
C ALA A 36 -38.26 -3.50 -37.75
N PRO A 37 -38.86 -2.47 -37.23
CA PRO A 37 -38.96 -1.24 -38.01
C PRO A 37 -38.35 -0.01 -37.37
N GLU A 38 -37.72 0.78 -38.24
CA GLU A 38 -37.29 2.15 -38.04
C GLU A 38 -38.51 3.06 -37.88
N ASP A 39 -38.50 3.90 -36.86
CA ASP A 39 -39.30 5.11 -36.84
C ASP A 39 -38.42 6.32 -36.60
N ASN A 40 -38.31 7.13 -37.66
CA ASN A 40 -37.75 8.48 -37.67
C ASN A 40 -38.71 9.41 -36.94
N VAL A 41 -38.18 10.13 -35.93
CA VAL A 41 -38.77 11.42 -35.50
C VAL A 41 -37.65 12.45 -35.39
N GLU A 42 -37.57 13.32 -36.38
CA GLU A 42 -36.86 14.58 -36.30
C GLU A 42 -37.62 15.52 -35.38
N ASP A 43 -36.99 15.98 -34.31
CA ASP A 43 -37.43 17.16 -33.59
C ASP A 43 -36.25 18.14 -33.44
N SER A 44 -36.33 19.18 -34.30
CA SER A 44 -35.46 20.35 -34.31
C SER A 44 -35.76 21.28 -33.13
N VAL A 45 -34.87 21.33 -32.14
CA VAL A 45 -34.91 22.36 -31.11
C VAL A 45 -33.89 23.47 -31.44
N ALA A 46 -34.39 24.61 -31.81
CA ALA A 46 -33.63 25.83 -32.09
C ALA A 46 -32.98 26.41 -30.82
N TYR A 47 -31.66 26.50 -30.81
CA TYR A 47 -30.92 27.24 -29.80
C TYR A 47 -31.01 28.76 -30.11
N SER A 48 -31.69 29.48 -29.23
CA SER A 48 -31.66 30.95 -29.20
C SER A 48 -30.51 31.43 -28.31
N THR A 49 -29.58 32.16 -28.89
CA THR A 49 -28.51 32.86 -28.18
C THR A 49 -29.03 34.11 -27.46
N PRO A 50 -28.69 34.32 -26.17
CA PRO A 50 -28.96 35.60 -25.52
C PRO A 50 -27.83 36.62 -25.79
N ARG A 51 -28.24 37.83 -26.09
CA ARG A 51 -27.42 39.03 -26.36
C ARG A 51 -26.54 39.41 -25.16
N LYS A 52 -25.30 39.85 -25.46
CA LYS A 52 -24.38 40.53 -24.53
C LYS A 52 -25.03 41.77 -23.93
N ASN A 53 -25.13 41.84 -22.61
CA ASN A 53 -25.20 43.08 -21.85
C ASN A 53 -24.01 43.15 -20.90
N SER A 54 -23.13 44.11 -21.20
CA SER A 54 -22.02 44.55 -20.39
C SER A 54 -22.56 45.26 -19.12
N HIS A 55 -22.42 44.61 -17.96
CA HIS A 55 -22.38 45.32 -16.69
C HIS A 55 -21.21 44.76 -15.86
N GLN A 56 -20.25 45.66 -15.62
CA GLN A 56 -19.21 45.50 -14.64
C GLN A 56 -19.85 45.19 -13.28
N MET A 57 -19.73 43.94 -12.83
CA MET A 57 -19.96 43.60 -11.44
C MET A 57 -18.59 43.40 -10.79
N LEU A 58 -18.28 44.29 -9.86
CA LEU A 58 -17.24 44.14 -8.85
C LEU A 58 -17.35 42.77 -8.24
N VAL A 59 -16.36 41.91 -8.51
CA VAL A 59 -16.21 40.65 -7.80
C VAL A 59 -15.76 40.97 -6.39
N LYS A 60 -16.72 40.99 -5.46
CA LYS A 60 -16.42 40.85 -4.03
C LYS A 60 -15.70 39.52 -3.86
N ALA A 61 -14.58 39.54 -3.15
CA ALA A 61 -13.86 38.36 -2.72
C ALA A 61 -14.86 37.42 -2.01
N ASP A 62 -15.27 36.40 -2.73
CA ASP A 62 -16.25 35.44 -2.23
C ASP A 62 -15.64 34.68 -1.07
N SER A 63 -16.32 34.77 0.06
CA SER A 63 -16.25 33.82 1.13
C SER A 63 -16.14 32.40 0.56
N VAL A 64 -15.01 31.76 0.77
CA VAL A 64 -14.84 30.31 0.54
C VAL A 64 -15.95 29.63 1.32
N VAL A 65 -16.97 29.17 0.62
CA VAL A 65 -18.01 28.32 1.21
C VAL A 65 -17.27 27.06 1.68
N LEU A 66 -16.98 26.97 2.97
CA LEU A 66 -16.46 25.76 3.59
C LEU A 66 -17.48 24.66 3.30
N ARG A 67 -17.23 23.84 2.31
CA ARG A 67 -18.02 22.64 2.06
C ARG A 67 -18.06 21.85 3.35
N ASP A 68 -19.25 21.38 3.76
CA ASP A 68 -19.36 20.54 4.94
C ASP A 68 -18.37 19.39 4.81
N ARG A 69 -17.37 19.35 5.69
CA ARG A 69 -16.25 18.36 5.68
C ARG A 69 -16.75 16.92 5.80
N PHE A 70 -17.99 16.74 6.28
CA PHE A 70 -18.64 15.45 6.45
C PHE A 70 -19.59 15.10 5.30
N ALA A 71 -19.96 16.05 4.45
CA ALA A 71 -20.80 15.78 3.28
C ALA A 71 -20.01 14.99 2.23
N THR A 72 -20.74 14.23 1.41
CA THR A 72 -20.14 13.48 0.29
C THR A 72 -19.48 14.44 -0.70
N GLY A 73 -18.18 14.25 -0.95
CA GLY A 73 -17.39 15.05 -1.86
C GLY A 73 -17.24 14.41 -3.25
N LYS A 74 -16.78 13.16 -3.28
CA LYS A 74 -16.61 12.36 -4.51
C LYS A 74 -17.09 10.94 -4.32
N ILE A 75 -17.49 10.31 -5.43
CA ILE A 75 -17.71 8.88 -5.52
C ILE A 75 -16.64 8.32 -6.46
N ILE A 76 -15.89 7.32 -5.99
CA ILE A 76 -14.86 6.62 -6.75
C ILE A 76 -15.34 5.20 -7.02
N ASN A 77 -15.23 4.73 -8.26
CA ASN A 77 -15.48 3.34 -8.60
C ASN A 77 -14.20 2.53 -8.35
N ASP A 78 -14.29 1.58 -7.42
CA ASP A 78 -13.19 0.69 -7.05
C ASP A 78 -13.53 -0.76 -7.41
N PRO A 79 -12.61 -1.53 -8.02
CA PRO A 79 -12.92 -2.88 -8.49
C PRO A 79 -13.16 -3.89 -7.35
N ILE A 80 -12.72 -3.57 -6.11
CA ILE A 80 -12.88 -4.44 -4.93
C ILE A 80 -14.11 -4.03 -4.11
N HIS A 81 -14.28 -2.72 -3.88
CA HIS A 81 -15.29 -2.18 -2.96
C HIS A 81 -16.50 -1.59 -3.67
N GLY A 82 -16.50 -1.56 -5.01
CA GLY A 82 -17.56 -0.92 -5.77
C GLY A 82 -17.50 0.61 -5.66
N HIS A 83 -18.65 1.25 -5.45
CA HIS A 83 -18.74 2.69 -5.35
C HIS A 83 -18.39 3.18 -3.94
N ILE A 84 -17.26 3.86 -3.82
CA ILE A 84 -16.74 4.42 -2.57
C ILE A 84 -17.15 5.88 -2.47
N GLU A 85 -18.01 6.20 -1.52
CA GLU A 85 -18.38 7.58 -1.19
C GLU A 85 -17.37 8.18 -0.21
N LEU A 86 -16.79 9.32 -0.57
CA LEU A 86 -15.74 9.99 0.20
C LEU A 86 -16.23 11.34 0.72
N PRO A 87 -16.03 11.65 2.01
CA PRO A 87 -16.30 12.97 2.60
C PRO A 87 -15.50 14.09 1.91
N GLY A 88 -16.01 15.31 2.00
CA GLY A 88 -15.41 16.48 1.36
C GLY A 88 -13.97 16.74 1.78
N LEU A 89 -13.62 16.56 3.06
CA LEU A 89 -12.24 16.70 3.54
C LEU A 89 -11.32 15.62 2.96
N ILE A 90 -11.78 14.37 2.91
CA ILE A 90 -11.02 13.27 2.28
C ILE A 90 -10.74 13.59 0.81
N THR A 91 -11.74 14.11 0.10
CA THR A 91 -11.61 14.52 -1.30
C THR A 91 -10.54 15.61 -1.49
N GLN A 92 -10.52 16.62 -0.60
CA GLN A 92 -9.51 17.68 -0.64
C GLN A 92 -8.10 17.12 -0.42
N ILE A 93 -7.92 16.16 0.49
CA ILE A 93 -6.63 15.51 0.74
C ILE A 93 -6.21 14.66 -0.47
N ILE A 94 -7.14 13.90 -1.06
CA ILE A 94 -6.87 13.12 -2.29
C ILE A 94 -6.36 14.01 -3.41
N ASP A 95 -6.93 15.21 -3.58
CA ASP A 95 -6.58 16.13 -4.66
C ASP A 95 -5.24 16.87 -4.43
N THR A 96 -4.50 16.54 -3.35
CA THR A 96 -3.16 17.05 -3.13
C THR A 96 -2.10 16.24 -3.88
N PRO A 97 -0.95 16.86 -4.24
CA PRO A 97 0.17 16.15 -4.87
C PRO A 97 0.67 14.95 -4.04
N TYR A 98 0.53 15.00 -2.73
CA TYR A 98 0.96 13.96 -1.79
C TYR A 98 0.26 12.63 -2.04
N VAL A 99 -1.07 12.63 -2.12
CA VAL A 99 -1.86 11.43 -2.40
C VAL A 99 -1.80 11.07 -3.88
N GLN A 100 -1.84 12.05 -4.79
CA GLN A 100 -1.78 11.80 -6.23
C GLN A 100 -0.46 11.12 -6.65
N ARG A 101 0.64 11.38 -5.95
CA ARG A 101 1.93 10.70 -6.16
C ARG A 101 1.81 9.17 -6.09
N LEU A 102 0.94 8.65 -5.22
CA LEU A 102 0.76 7.22 -5.03
C LEU A 102 0.26 6.49 -6.28
N ARG A 103 -0.29 7.19 -7.28
CA ARG A 103 -0.63 6.63 -8.60
C ARG A 103 0.59 6.14 -9.39
N PHE A 104 1.77 6.60 -9.01
CA PHE A 104 3.04 6.31 -9.67
C PHE A 104 3.97 5.46 -8.80
N VAL A 105 3.42 4.85 -7.74
CA VAL A 105 4.13 3.90 -6.88
C VAL A 105 3.37 2.58 -6.85
N LYS A 106 3.96 1.53 -7.40
CA LYS A 106 3.35 0.20 -7.48
C LYS A 106 3.20 -0.43 -6.10
N GLN A 107 2.03 -1.02 -5.84
CA GLN A 107 1.73 -1.70 -4.57
C GLN A 107 2.71 -2.84 -4.29
N LEU A 108 2.98 -3.65 -5.31
CA LEU A 108 3.80 -4.85 -5.22
C LEU A 108 5.20 -4.68 -5.84
N GLY A 109 5.75 -3.47 -5.86
CA GLY A 109 7.10 -3.20 -6.39
C GLY A 109 7.29 -3.75 -7.80
N ALA A 110 8.32 -4.56 -8.00
CA ALA A 110 8.66 -5.15 -9.30
C ALA A 110 7.82 -6.37 -9.70
N ALA A 111 6.83 -6.78 -8.88
CA ALA A 111 6.03 -7.99 -9.14
C ALA A 111 5.31 -7.97 -10.50
N TYR A 112 4.96 -6.80 -11.04
CA TYR A 112 4.31 -6.68 -12.36
C TYR A 112 5.19 -7.17 -13.52
N LEU A 113 6.50 -7.24 -13.33
CA LEU A 113 7.42 -7.81 -14.31
C LEU A 113 7.33 -9.35 -14.40
N VAL A 114 6.74 -9.98 -13.38
CA VAL A 114 6.46 -11.43 -13.31
C VAL A 114 4.98 -11.69 -13.53
N TYR A 115 4.12 -10.95 -12.86
CA TYR A 115 2.66 -11.02 -12.93
C TYR A 115 2.13 -9.76 -13.60
N PRO A 116 1.88 -9.75 -14.92
CA PRO A 116 1.49 -8.51 -15.63
C PRO A 116 0.28 -7.79 -15.02
N GLY A 117 -0.63 -8.53 -14.39
CA GLY A 117 -1.80 -7.96 -13.70
C GLY A 117 -1.48 -7.29 -12.35
N ALA A 118 -0.29 -7.50 -11.79
CA ALA A 118 0.15 -6.89 -10.52
C ALA A 118 0.66 -5.46 -10.72
N ASP A 119 -0.01 -4.68 -11.55
CA ASP A 119 0.36 -3.31 -11.94
C ASP A 119 -0.35 -2.22 -11.15
N HIS A 120 -1.19 -2.59 -10.18
CA HIS A 120 -1.92 -1.68 -9.32
C HIS A 120 -0.99 -0.87 -8.41
N THR A 121 -1.53 0.26 -7.96
CA THR A 121 -0.76 1.29 -7.28
C THR A 121 -1.21 1.47 -5.83
N ARG A 122 -0.39 2.13 -5.02
CA ARG A 122 -0.73 2.46 -3.64
C ARG A 122 -1.90 3.43 -3.54
N PHE A 123 -2.21 4.17 -4.60
CA PHE A 123 -3.34 5.09 -4.61
C PHE A 123 -4.68 4.37 -4.38
N GLU A 124 -4.97 3.33 -5.16
CA GLU A 124 -6.23 2.59 -5.04
C GLU A 124 -6.32 1.81 -3.74
N HIS A 125 -5.20 1.25 -3.26
CA HIS A 125 -5.10 0.63 -1.95
C HIS A 125 -5.40 1.64 -0.83
N SER A 126 -4.77 2.81 -0.82
CA SER A 126 -5.01 3.86 0.16
C SER A 126 -6.48 4.30 0.21
N VAL A 127 -7.15 4.41 -0.95
CA VAL A 127 -8.59 4.69 -1.04
C VAL A 127 -9.42 3.55 -0.45
N GLY A 128 -9.04 2.30 -0.72
CA GLY A 128 -9.68 1.11 -0.16
C GLY A 128 -9.56 1.02 1.36
N VAL A 129 -8.36 1.27 1.91
CA VAL A 129 -8.12 1.31 3.37
C VAL A 129 -8.91 2.43 4.05
N CYS A 130 -8.95 3.62 3.43
CA CYS A 130 -9.81 4.72 3.87
C CYS A 130 -11.29 4.30 3.94
N HIS A 131 -11.79 3.61 2.91
CA HIS A 131 -13.16 3.11 2.86
C HIS A 131 -13.43 2.10 3.97
N LEU A 132 -12.59 1.07 4.09
CA LEU A 132 -12.76 0.00 5.08
C LEU A 132 -12.64 0.52 6.51
N GLY A 133 -11.69 1.41 6.79
CA GLY A 133 -11.56 2.07 8.08
C GLY A 133 -12.82 2.84 8.46
N GLY A 134 -13.34 3.63 7.51
CA GLY A 134 -14.62 4.34 7.67
C GLY A 134 -15.81 3.40 7.87
N LYS A 135 -15.85 2.28 7.16
CA LYS A 135 -16.92 1.27 7.27
C LYS A 135 -16.88 0.58 8.63
N LEU A 136 -15.70 0.18 9.10
CA LEU A 136 -15.52 -0.48 10.38
C LEU A 136 -15.94 0.43 11.55
N ILE A 137 -15.42 1.67 11.59
CA ILE A 137 -15.74 2.58 12.71
C ILE A 137 -17.22 2.99 12.73
N ARG A 138 -17.87 3.19 11.57
CA ARG A 138 -19.31 3.47 11.49
C ARG A 138 -20.13 2.26 11.92
N THR A 139 -19.69 1.04 11.61
CA THR A 139 -20.34 -0.18 12.10
C THR A 139 -20.30 -0.26 13.62
N LEU A 140 -19.15 0.06 14.23
CA LEU A 140 -19.04 0.13 15.69
C LEU A 140 -19.90 1.24 16.29
N GLN A 141 -19.92 2.42 15.67
CA GLN A 141 -20.75 3.56 16.08
C GLN A 141 -22.24 3.22 16.09
N TYR A 142 -22.70 2.51 15.05
CA TYR A 142 -24.09 2.08 14.93
C TYR A 142 -24.45 0.96 15.91
N ASN A 143 -23.62 -0.08 15.99
CA ASN A 143 -23.90 -1.27 16.79
C ASN A 143 -23.69 -1.05 18.30
N GLN A 144 -22.81 -0.10 18.67
CA GLN A 144 -22.44 0.19 20.05
C GLN A 144 -22.49 1.70 20.36
N PRO A 145 -23.69 2.33 20.39
CA PRO A 145 -23.83 3.78 20.62
C PRO A 145 -23.21 4.26 21.93
N ALA A 146 -23.13 3.38 22.92
CA ALA A 146 -22.50 3.67 24.22
C ALA A 146 -21.01 4.03 24.12
N LEU A 147 -20.33 3.66 23.02
CA LEU A 147 -18.95 4.07 22.74
C LEU A 147 -18.83 5.57 22.44
N ARG A 148 -19.93 6.25 22.10
CA ARG A 148 -19.96 7.69 21.78
C ARG A 148 -18.86 8.08 20.78
N ILE A 149 -18.69 7.29 19.71
CA ILE A 149 -17.72 7.57 18.65
C ILE A 149 -18.12 8.87 17.95
N THR A 150 -17.21 9.85 17.87
CA THR A 150 -17.52 11.16 17.30
C THR A 150 -17.33 11.17 15.78
N LYS A 151 -17.90 12.18 15.10
CA LYS A 151 -17.71 12.37 13.66
C LYS A 151 -16.22 12.66 13.32
N GLU A 152 -15.54 13.36 14.21
CA GLU A 152 -14.12 13.66 14.13
C GLU A 152 -13.28 12.37 14.19
N GLU A 153 -13.61 11.44 15.07
CA GLU A 153 -12.91 10.14 15.15
C GLU A 153 -13.12 9.32 13.88
N VAL A 154 -14.32 9.34 13.30
CA VAL A 154 -14.60 8.67 12.03
C VAL A 154 -13.74 9.24 10.90
N ILE A 155 -13.68 10.58 10.78
CA ILE A 155 -12.87 11.21 9.71
C ILE A 155 -11.37 11.01 9.95
N CYS A 156 -10.88 11.03 11.20
CA CYS A 156 -9.48 10.75 11.53
C CYS A 156 -9.06 9.34 11.12
N VAL A 157 -9.90 8.33 11.37
CA VAL A 157 -9.64 6.94 10.92
C VAL A 157 -9.59 6.87 9.39
N GLN A 158 -10.50 7.56 8.70
CA GLN A 158 -10.50 7.60 7.24
C GLN A 158 -9.24 8.29 6.67
N ILE A 159 -8.83 9.43 7.24
CA ILE A 159 -7.59 10.12 6.84
C ILE A 159 -6.38 9.23 7.11
N ALA A 160 -6.33 8.59 8.27
CA ALA A 160 -5.23 7.68 8.60
C ALA A 160 -5.14 6.53 7.59
N GLY A 161 -6.28 5.92 7.22
CA GLY A 161 -6.31 4.88 6.18
C GLY A 161 -5.87 5.39 4.80
N LEU A 162 -6.23 6.63 4.43
CA LEU A 162 -5.81 7.24 3.17
C LEU A 162 -4.30 7.53 3.13
N CYS A 163 -3.74 7.94 4.27
CA CYS A 163 -2.39 8.52 4.35
C CYS A 163 -1.33 7.56 4.89
N HIS A 164 -1.69 6.32 5.30
CA HIS A 164 -0.75 5.42 5.97
C HIS A 164 0.47 5.08 5.11
N ASP A 165 0.29 4.98 3.80
CA ASP A 165 1.29 4.59 2.81
C ASP A 165 1.92 5.77 2.04
N LEU A 166 1.65 7.03 2.42
CA LEU A 166 2.21 8.22 1.74
C LEU A 166 3.73 8.18 1.61
N GLY A 167 4.38 7.62 2.62
CA GLY A 167 5.83 7.61 2.74
C GLY A 167 6.53 6.52 1.93
N HIS A 168 5.85 5.65 1.22
CA HIS A 168 6.53 4.67 0.39
C HIS A 168 7.31 5.31 -0.76
N GLY A 169 8.57 4.87 -0.94
CA GLY A 169 9.43 5.25 -2.04
C GLY A 169 9.24 4.40 -3.29
N PRO A 170 10.04 4.63 -4.33
CA PRO A 170 10.03 3.85 -5.56
C PRO A 170 10.16 2.36 -5.31
N PHE A 171 9.31 1.55 -5.96
CA PHE A 171 9.26 0.09 -5.76
C PHE A 171 9.03 -0.34 -4.31
N SER A 172 8.41 0.54 -3.51
CA SER A 172 7.96 0.22 -2.15
C SER A 172 9.09 -0.27 -1.23
N HIS A 173 9.02 -1.49 -0.71
CA HIS A 173 10.00 -2.03 0.23
C HIS A 173 11.42 -2.24 -0.35
N MET A 174 11.58 -2.22 -1.67
CA MET A 174 12.92 -2.20 -2.28
C MET A 174 13.66 -0.91 -1.92
N PHE A 175 12.95 0.22 -1.85
CA PHE A 175 13.54 1.51 -1.52
C PHE A 175 13.96 1.60 -0.05
N ASP A 176 13.02 1.35 0.89
CA ASP A 176 13.29 1.48 2.33
C ASP A 176 14.11 0.33 2.93
N GLY A 177 14.21 -0.80 2.22
CA GLY A 177 15.04 -1.93 2.58
C GLY A 177 16.42 -1.90 1.92
N PRO A 178 16.62 -2.71 0.84
CA PRO A 178 17.95 -2.93 0.29
C PRO A 178 18.59 -1.67 -0.30
N PHE A 179 17.84 -0.74 -0.91
CA PHE A 179 18.43 0.46 -1.51
C PHE A 179 19.03 1.40 -0.46
N LEU A 180 18.26 1.78 0.57
CA LEU A 180 18.77 2.66 1.63
C LEU A 180 19.86 1.98 2.47
N ALA A 181 19.76 0.67 2.70
CA ALA A 181 20.82 -0.06 3.39
C ALA A 181 22.17 -0.01 2.64
N LYS A 182 22.16 -0.02 1.29
CA LYS A 182 23.36 0.05 0.45
C LYS A 182 23.88 1.49 0.29
N THR A 183 23.00 2.48 0.19
CA THR A 183 23.40 3.87 -0.11
C THR A 183 23.61 4.72 1.13
N ARG A 184 22.91 4.41 2.23
CA ARG A 184 22.97 5.14 3.53
C ARG A 184 23.09 4.17 4.70
N PRO A 185 24.23 3.46 4.88
CA PRO A 185 24.42 2.52 5.99
C PRO A 185 24.14 3.17 7.35
N GLY A 186 23.35 2.49 8.20
CA GLY A 186 22.94 3.01 9.50
C GLY A 186 21.74 3.96 9.49
N CYS A 187 21.13 4.24 8.34
CA CYS A 187 19.90 5.00 8.26
C CYS A 187 18.74 4.21 8.90
N THR A 188 18.00 4.86 9.80
CA THR A 188 16.83 4.28 10.48
C THR A 188 15.50 4.77 9.88
N TRP A 189 15.55 5.36 8.71
CA TRP A 189 14.38 5.87 8.00
C TRP A 189 13.39 4.76 7.68
N THR A 190 12.11 5.01 7.92
CA THR A 190 11.01 4.11 7.59
C THR A 190 9.95 4.85 6.76
N HIS A 191 9.19 4.11 5.96
CA HIS A 191 8.08 4.70 5.20
C HIS A 191 6.96 5.21 6.12
N GLU A 192 6.78 4.63 7.31
CA GLU A 192 5.82 5.14 8.29
C GLU A 192 6.23 6.51 8.80
N ASP A 193 7.51 6.72 9.16
CA ASP A 193 8.00 8.02 9.60
C ASP A 193 7.90 9.07 8.48
N SER A 194 8.19 8.66 7.25
CA SER A 194 8.02 9.53 6.09
C SER A 194 6.55 9.86 5.81
N SER A 195 5.61 8.93 6.04
CA SER A 195 4.18 9.22 5.94
C SER A 195 3.79 10.34 6.91
N LEU A 196 4.31 10.32 8.14
CA LEU A 196 4.06 11.37 9.14
C LEU A 196 4.69 12.71 8.71
N ALA A 197 5.92 12.70 8.21
CA ALA A 197 6.61 13.90 7.72
C ALA A 197 5.88 14.53 6.51
N LEU A 198 5.40 13.70 5.58
CA LEU A 198 4.62 14.15 4.43
C LEU A 198 3.26 14.73 4.83
N ILE A 199 2.61 14.20 5.87
CA ILE A 199 1.39 14.78 6.43
C ILE A 199 1.69 16.17 7.00
N ASP A 200 2.77 16.34 7.77
CA ASP A 200 3.15 17.64 8.31
C ASP A 200 3.43 18.64 7.20
N HIS A 201 4.22 18.27 6.23
CA HIS A 201 4.53 19.10 5.07
C HIS A 201 3.26 19.44 4.25
N MET A 202 2.33 18.49 4.09
CA MET A 202 1.03 18.75 3.47
C MET A 202 0.23 19.79 4.25
N LEU A 203 0.14 19.67 5.57
CA LEU A 203 -0.62 20.58 6.42
C LEU A 203 0.00 22.00 6.46
N GLU A 204 1.29 22.12 6.30
CA GLU A 204 1.98 23.42 6.19
C GLU A 204 1.64 24.11 4.86
N ASN A 205 1.59 23.33 3.76
CA ASN A 205 1.33 23.86 2.42
C ASN A 205 -0.17 24.00 2.09
N HIS A 206 -1.06 23.39 2.89
CA HIS A 206 -2.51 23.44 2.70
C HIS A 206 -3.24 23.89 3.97
N PRO A 207 -3.18 25.20 4.37
CA PRO A 207 -3.83 25.70 5.59
C PRO A 207 -5.34 25.47 5.63
N ASN A 208 -6.00 25.46 4.48
CA ASN A 208 -7.43 25.17 4.34
C ASN A 208 -7.79 23.72 4.76
N ILE A 209 -6.90 22.75 4.57
CA ILE A 209 -7.05 21.38 5.06
C ILE A 209 -6.75 21.34 6.55
N LYS A 210 -5.62 21.96 6.98
CA LYS A 210 -5.16 21.98 8.37
C LYS A 210 -6.23 22.48 9.34
N GLN A 211 -6.93 23.55 8.97
CA GLN A 211 -7.94 24.22 9.82
C GLN A 211 -9.20 23.42 10.04
N GLN A 212 -9.45 22.35 9.25
CA GLN A 212 -10.69 21.57 9.35
C GLN A 212 -10.70 20.59 10.51
N LEU A 213 -9.55 20.28 11.10
CA LEU A 213 -9.42 19.47 12.30
C LEU A 213 -8.57 20.18 13.34
N CYS A 214 -8.82 19.92 14.62
CA CYS A 214 -7.96 20.46 15.67
C CYS A 214 -6.60 19.74 15.75
N ALA A 215 -5.63 20.33 16.41
CA ALA A 215 -4.27 19.75 16.54
C ALA A 215 -4.29 18.35 17.17
N ARG A 216 -5.20 18.10 18.13
CA ARG A 216 -5.35 16.79 18.79
C ARG A 216 -5.89 15.72 17.84
N ASP A 217 -6.73 16.10 16.89
CA ASP A 217 -7.27 15.18 15.87
C ASP A 217 -6.21 14.86 14.81
N TRP A 218 -5.41 15.84 14.37
CA TRP A 218 -4.25 15.58 13.52
C TRP A 218 -3.21 14.70 14.20
N LEU A 219 -3.01 14.85 15.51
CA LEU A 219 -2.16 13.95 16.28
C LEU A 219 -2.76 12.54 16.30
N LEU A 220 -4.09 12.40 16.45
CA LEU A 220 -4.75 11.10 16.35
C LEU A 220 -4.50 10.43 14.98
N VAL A 221 -4.64 11.16 13.88
CA VAL A 221 -4.35 10.63 12.54
C VAL A 221 -2.94 10.03 12.49
N LYS A 222 -1.94 10.75 12.98
CA LYS A 222 -0.55 10.29 12.98
C LYS A 222 -0.34 9.05 13.87
N GLU A 223 -0.90 9.07 15.08
CA GLU A 223 -0.79 7.93 16.00
C GLU A 223 -1.58 6.70 15.51
N LEU A 224 -2.59 6.85 14.64
CA LEU A 224 -3.29 5.73 13.99
C LEU A 224 -2.45 5.11 12.87
N ILE A 225 -1.65 5.90 12.17
CA ILE A 225 -0.75 5.44 11.09
C ILE A 225 0.44 4.68 11.68
N ASN A 226 1.14 5.29 12.63
CA ASN A 226 2.28 4.67 13.30
C ASN A 226 2.08 4.67 14.83
N PRO A 227 1.28 3.73 15.35
CA PRO A 227 1.08 3.63 16.80
C PRO A 227 2.40 3.30 17.51
N PRO A 228 2.69 3.95 18.66
CA PRO A 228 3.87 3.63 19.45
C PRO A 228 3.97 2.13 19.74
N GLN A 229 5.15 1.53 19.59
CA GLN A 229 5.34 0.08 19.83
C GLN A 229 4.91 -0.35 21.25
N ALA A 230 5.09 0.54 22.23
CA ALA A 230 4.66 0.32 23.61
C ALA A 230 3.14 0.16 23.77
N ILE A 231 2.32 0.51 22.76
CA ILE A 231 0.85 0.40 22.82
C ILE A 231 0.39 -1.05 23.05
N ALA A 232 1.11 -2.02 22.50
CA ALA A 232 0.79 -3.43 22.65
C ALA A 232 1.16 -4.00 24.04
N SER A 233 1.96 -3.28 24.83
CA SER A 233 2.37 -3.71 26.16
C SER A 233 1.32 -3.35 27.21
N HIS A 234 0.85 -4.33 27.98
CA HIS A 234 -0.03 -4.10 29.12
C HIS A 234 0.74 -3.64 30.38
N LYS A 235 2.08 -3.73 30.37
CA LYS A 235 2.94 -3.39 31.52
C LYS A 235 3.34 -1.91 31.54
N ASN A 236 3.24 -1.22 30.42
CA ASN A 236 3.63 0.16 30.29
C ASN A 236 2.43 1.11 30.43
N PRO A 237 2.61 2.35 30.93
CA PRO A 237 1.57 3.35 30.88
C PRO A 237 1.11 3.59 29.42
N TRP A 238 -0.11 4.11 29.27
CA TRP A 238 -0.69 4.38 27.97
C TRP A 238 0.18 5.39 27.18
N PRO A 239 0.69 5.03 25.99
CA PRO A 239 1.70 5.85 25.31
C PRO A 239 1.13 6.92 24.39
N CYS A 240 -0.17 6.81 23.99
CA CYS A 240 -0.78 7.76 23.05
C CYS A 240 -1.23 9.04 23.74
N LYS A 241 -1.07 10.17 23.07
CA LYS A 241 -1.39 11.50 23.59
C LYS A 241 -2.71 12.04 23.05
N SER A 242 -3.13 11.59 21.88
CA SER A 242 -4.35 12.08 21.23
C SER A 242 -5.62 11.59 21.92
N ARG A 243 -5.61 10.34 22.37
CA ARG A 243 -6.78 9.69 23.03
C ARG A 243 -6.32 8.85 24.21
N GLY A 244 -7.23 8.65 25.19
CA GLY A 244 -7.02 7.81 26.35
C GLY A 244 -7.13 6.30 26.01
N GLN A 245 -6.80 5.46 27.00
CA GLN A 245 -6.85 4.00 26.86
C GLN A 245 -8.25 3.43 26.65
N ASP A 246 -9.29 4.18 27.02
CA ASP A 246 -10.70 3.90 26.70
C ASP A 246 -10.96 3.90 25.19
N ARG A 247 -10.11 4.58 24.40
CA ARG A 247 -10.14 4.64 22.93
C ARG A 247 -9.15 3.69 22.27
N CYS A 248 -8.61 2.72 22.97
CA CYS A 248 -7.60 1.77 22.46
C CYS A 248 -8.04 1.08 21.15
N PHE A 249 -9.34 0.80 20.98
CA PHE A 249 -9.88 0.18 19.78
C PHE A 249 -9.64 0.97 18.49
N LEU A 250 -9.51 2.31 18.56
CA LEU A 250 -9.21 3.13 17.38
C LEU A 250 -7.85 2.78 16.77
N PHE A 251 -6.85 2.52 17.62
CA PHE A 251 -5.48 2.17 17.23
C PHE A 251 -5.33 0.72 16.73
N GLN A 252 -6.43 -0.01 16.63
CA GLN A 252 -6.49 -1.36 16.10
C GLN A 252 -7.15 -1.44 14.73
N ILE A 253 -7.58 -0.30 14.15
CA ILE A 253 -8.32 -0.27 12.89
C ILE A 253 -7.36 -0.27 11.70
N ILE A 254 -6.37 0.64 11.66
CA ILE A 254 -5.48 0.87 10.51
C ILE A 254 -4.17 0.07 10.64
N ALA A 255 -3.48 0.17 11.78
CA ALA A 255 -2.21 -0.50 12.02
C ALA A 255 -2.23 -1.21 13.39
N ASN A 256 -2.75 -2.43 13.43
CA ASN A 256 -2.99 -3.15 14.68
C ASN A 256 -1.73 -3.82 15.22
N LYS A 257 -0.99 -3.14 16.10
CA LYS A 257 0.22 -3.69 16.76
C LYS A 257 -0.06 -4.80 17.78
N PHE A 258 -1.35 -5.05 18.16
CA PHE A 258 -1.71 -6.10 19.13
C PHE A 258 -1.88 -7.47 18.48
N SER A 259 -2.65 -7.55 17.41
CA SER A 259 -3.03 -8.82 16.78
C SER A 259 -2.62 -8.91 15.30
N GLY A 260 -2.28 -7.80 14.67
CA GLY A 260 -2.03 -7.75 13.24
C GLY A 260 -3.31 -7.93 12.39
N ILE A 261 -4.50 -7.81 12.99
CA ILE A 261 -5.78 -7.87 12.27
C ILE A 261 -6.26 -6.44 12.07
N ASP A 262 -6.13 -5.92 10.89
CA ASP A 262 -6.46 -4.52 10.52
C ASP A 262 -7.02 -4.43 9.11
N VAL A 263 -7.62 -3.28 8.81
CA VAL A 263 -8.27 -3.05 7.51
C VAL A 263 -7.28 -2.83 6.38
N ASP A 264 -6.03 -2.48 6.69
CA ASP A 264 -4.93 -2.47 5.73
C ASP A 264 -4.80 -3.84 5.06
N LYS A 265 -4.67 -4.91 5.88
CA LYS A 265 -4.61 -6.29 5.38
C LYS A 265 -5.87 -6.72 4.66
N TRP A 266 -7.04 -6.27 5.11
CA TRP A 266 -8.31 -6.64 4.47
C TRP A 266 -8.41 -6.08 3.05
N ASP A 267 -7.93 -4.85 2.81
CA ASP A 267 -7.91 -4.30 1.46
C ASP A 267 -6.89 -5.02 0.58
N TYR A 268 -5.59 -5.06 0.99
CA TYR A 268 -4.59 -5.57 0.07
C TYR A 268 -4.71 -7.07 -0.19
N PHE A 269 -5.24 -7.87 0.72
CA PHE A 269 -5.47 -9.29 0.44
C PHE A 269 -6.45 -9.49 -0.72
N GLU A 270 -7.59 -8.82 -0.70
CA GLU A 270 -8.57 -8.91 -1.78
C GLU A 270 -8.05 -8.30 -3.08
N ARG A 271 -7.42 -7.14 -2.98
CA ARG A 271 -6.86 -6.42 -4.13
C ARG A 271 -5.75 -7.19 -4.80
N ASP A 272 -4.80 -7.70 -4.05
CA ASP A 272 -3.68 -8.48 -4.59
C ASP A 272 -4.16 -9.82 -5.14
N CYS A 273 -5.09 -10.50 -4.47
CA CYS A 273 -5.69 -11.72 -5.00
C CYS A 273 -6.34 -11.49 -6.36
N MET A 274 -7.13 -10.44 -6.51
CA MET A 274 -7.77 -10.10 -7.78
C MET A 274 -6.72 -9.79 -8.86
N ARG A 275 -5.70 -8.99 -8.54
CA ARG A 275 -4.65 -8.57 -9.47
C ARG A 275 -3.69 -9.70 -9.85
N LEU A 276 -3.47 -10.66 -8.96
CA LEU A 276 -2.66 -11.86 -9.18
C LEU A 276 -3.46 -13.04 -9.76
N ASN A 277 -4.75 -12.85 -10.06
CA ASN A 277 -5.67 -13.92 -10.47
C ASN A 277 -5.66 -15.11 -9.48
N LYS A 278 -5.69 -14.82 -8.19
CA LYS A 278 -5.78 -15.79 -7.10
C LYS A 278 -7.15 -15.69 -6.43
N LYS A 279 -7.67 -16.84 -6.02
CA LYS A 279 -8.92 -16.87 -5.24
C LYS A 279 -8.61 -16.58 -3.78
N SER A 280 -9.34 -15.64 -3.19
CA SER A 280 -9.36 -15.41 -1.75
C SER A 280 -10.37 -16.34 -1.09
N ASN A 281 -9.97 -16.99 0.01
CA ASN A 281 -10.90 -17.73 0.89
C ASN A 281 -11.28 -16.89 2.12
N PHE A 282 -10.79 -15.66 2.19
CA PHE A 282 -11.04 -14.72 3.28
C PHE A 282 -12.17 -13.77 2.91
N ASP A 283 -13.13 -13.59 3.81
CA ASP A 283 -14.24 -12.63 3.68
C ASP A 283 -14.29 -11.72 4.92
N TYR A 284 -13.80 -10.50 4.77
CA TYR A 284 -13.87 -9.50 5.83
C TYR A 284 -15.28 -8.98 6.09
N SER A 285 -16.22 -9.14 5.14
CA SER A 285 -17.58 -8.58 5.26
C SER A 285 -18.32 -9.20 6.44
N ARG A 286 -18.03 -10.48 6.73
CA ARG A 286 -18.55 -11.18 7.88
C ARG A 286 -17.92 -10.68 9.19
N LEU A 287 -16.59 -10.47 9.20
CA LEU A 287 -15.89 -9.91 10.38
C LEU A 287 -16.46 -8.54 10.77
N LEU A 288 -16.73 -7.68 9.77
CA LEU A 288 -17.36 -6.37 10.00
C LEU A 288 -18.71 -6.46 10.73
N LYS A 289 -19.52 -7.49 10.45
CA LYS A 289 -20.83 -7.67 11.10
C LYS A 289 -20.73 -8.06 12.57
N PHE A 290 -19.70 -8.79 12.94
CA PHE A 290 -19.58 -9.42 14.27
C PHE A 290 -18.50 -8.82 15.16
N VAL A 291 -17.73 -7.86 14.66
CA VAL A 291 -16.74 -7.14 15.46
C VAL A 291 -17.44 -6.30 16.55
N LYS A 292 -16.87 -6.32 17.75
CA LYS A 292 -17.32 -5.53 18.90
C LYS A 292 -16.13 -4.94 19.63
N VAL A 293 -16.38 -3.83 20.30
CA VAL A 293 -15.46 -3.29 21.30
C VAL A 293 -15.89 -3.82 22.68
N LEU A 294 -14.96 -4.47 23.35
CA LEU A 294 -15.18 -5.03 24.70
C LEU A 294 -14.08 -4.54 25.64
N PRO A 295 -14.39 -4.38 26.94
CA PRO A 295 -13.37 -4.09 27.95
C PRO A 295 -12.47 -5.31 28.15
N VAL A 296 -11.16 -5.10 28.01
CA VAL A 296 -10.11 -6.09 28.30
C VAL A 296 -9.11 -5.46 29.25
N GLY A 297 -9.21 -5.77 30.53
CA GLY A 297 -8.54 -5.02 31.58
C GLY A 297 -9.00 -3.55 31.59
N GLU A 298 -8.07 -2.63 31.54
CA GLU A 298 -8.35 -1.18 31.54
C GLU A 298 -8.59 -0.59 30.13
N ARG A 299 -8.58 -1.40 29.09
CA ARG A 299 -8.62 -0.96 27.68
C ARG A 299 -9.87 -1.48 26.99
N ASN A 300 -10.44 -0.66 26.15
CA ASN A 300 -11.49 -1.09 25.22
C ASN A 300 -10.84 -1.60 23.93
N MET A 301 -11.00 -2.89 23.63
CA MET A 301 -10.32 -3.58 22.53
C MET A 301 -11.31 -4.04 21.46
N LEU A 302 -10.85 -4.10 20.20
CA LEU A 302 -11.57 -4.81 19.15
C LEU A 302 -11.55 -6.30 19.41
N CYS A 303 -12.72 -6.91 19.44
CA CYS A 303 -12.91 -8.33 19.68
C CYS A 303 -13.76 -8.94 18.58
N TYR A 304 -13.41 -10.15 18.17
CA TYR A 304 -14.13 -10.94 17.19
C TYR A 304 -14.83 -12.11 17.84
N GLY A 305 -16.03 -12.46 17.36
CA GLY A 305 -16.79 -13.57 17.89
C GLY A 305 -16.06 -14.91 17.69
N HIS A 306 -16.19 -15.84 18.63
CA HIS A 306 -15.57 -17.16 18.54
C HIS A 306 -15.91 -17.91 17.23
N LYS A 307 -17.09 -17.68 16.68
CA LYS A 307 -17.53 -18.24 15.39
C LYS A 307 -16.71 -17.75 14.20
N GLU A 308 -16.00 -16.63 14.35
CA GLU A 308 -15.17 -16.03 13.29
C GLU A 308 -13.70 -16.50 13.35
N MET A 309 -13.37 -17.40 14.27
CA MET A 309 -12.01 -17.91 14.44
C MET A 309 -11.45 -18.54 13.15
N HIS A 310 -12.26 -19.29 12.41
CA HIS A 310 -11.85 -19.89 11.14
C HIS A 310 -11.56 -18.82 10.07
N SER A 311 -12.41 -17.79 9.96
CA SER A 311 -12.17 -16.67 9.03
C SER A 311 -10.85 -15.94 9.34
N LEU A 312 -10.48 -15.82 10.61
CA LEU A 312 -9.19 -15.23 11.02
C LEU A 312 -8.02 -16.17 10.70
N PHE A 313 -8.18 -17.48 10.82
CA PHE A 313 -7.18 -18.45 10.35
C PHE A 313 -6.98 -18.37 8.84
N ASP A 314 -8.08 -18.31 8.08
CA ASP A 314 -8.04 -18.17 6.61
C ASP A 314 -7.32 -16.89 6.18
N MET A 315 -7.51 -15.78 6.92
CA MET A 315 -6.80 -14.52 6.69
C MET A 315 -5.27 -14.69 6.79
N PHE A 316 -4.78 -15.36 7.85
CA PHE A 316 -3.34 -15.58 8.00
C PHE A 316 -2.80 -16.67 7.06
N ALA A 317 -3.61 -17.67 6.71
CA ALA A 317 -3.28 -18.65 5.69
C ALA A 317 -3.15 -18.01 4.31
N LEU A 318 -4.06 -17.09 3.96
CA LEU A 318 -3.98 -16.29 2.74
C LEU A 318 -2.73 -15.41 2.71
N ARG A 319 -2.41 -14.72 3.82
CA ARG A 319 -1.16 -13.95 3.95
C ARG A 319 0.06 -14.82 3.63
N LYS A 320 0.15 -16.01 4.23
CA LYS A 320 1.25 -16.96 3.97
C LYS A 320 1.32 -17.36 2.51
N SER A 321 0.17 -17.63 1.90
CA SER A 321 0.07 -18.00 0.49
C SER A 321 0.54 -16.87 -0.44
N LEU A 322 0.13 -15.61 -0.20
CA LEU A 322 0.55 -14.45 -0.98
C LEU A 322 2.05 -14.18 -0.84
N HIS A 323 2.61 -14.31 0.39
CA HIS A 323 4.05 -14.20 0.58
C HIS A 323 4.81 -15.23 -0.22
N TYR A 324 4.39 -16.50 -0.17
CA TYR A 324 5.08 -17.59 -0.85
C TYR A 324 5.00 -17.49 -2.38
N HIS A 325 3.83 -17.14 -2.91
CA HIS A 325 3.59 -17.19 -4.35
C HIS A 325 3.88 -15.88 -5.08
N ALA A 326 3.81 -14.73 -4.41
CA ALA A 326 3.91 -13.43 -5.06
C ALA A 326 4.97 -12.53 -4.42
N TYR A 327 4.83 -12.17 -3.14
CA TYR A 327 5.68 -11.14 -2.53
C TYR A 327 7.16 -11.56 -2.43
N GLN A 328 7.41 -12.87 -2.31
CA GLN A 328 8.75 -13.45 -2.27
C GLN A 328 9.00 -14.39 -3.45
N HIS A 329 8.38 -14.10 -4.60
CA HIS A 329 8.62 -14.88 -5.81
C HIS A 329 10.10 -14.77 -6.22
N PRO A 330 10.81 -15.90 -6.47
CA PRO A 330 12.27 -15.89 -6.73
C PRO A 330 12.68 -14.95 -7.85
N VAL A 331 11.96 -14.96 -8.99
CA VAL A 331 12.26 -14.05 -10.12
C VAL A 331 11.90 -12.60 -9.78
N GLY A 332 10.83 -12.37 -8.99
CA GLY A 332 10.49 -11.03 -8.50
C GLY A 332 11.63 -10.43 -7.68
N ASN A 333 12.17 -11.20 -6.72
CA ASN A 333 13.31 -10.78 -5.91
C ASN A 333 14.56 -10.50 -6.75
N VAL A 334 14.81 -11.29 -7.81
CA VAL A 334 15.92 -11.03 -8.76
C VAL A 334 15.72 -9.70 -9.46
N TYR A 335 14.50 -9.38 -9.91
CA TYR A 335 14.21 -8.10 -10.55
C TYR A 335 14.35 -6.93 -9.59
N GLU A 336 13.85 -7.05 -8.36
CA GLU A 336 14.04 -6.02 -7.34
C GLU A 336 15.51 -5.76 -7.04
N GLU A 337 16.33 -6.81 -6.96
CA GLU A 337 17.78 -6.65 -6.77
C GLU A 337 18.45 -5.96 -7.97
N ILE A 338 18.09 -6.32 -9.19
CA ILE A 338 18.62 -5.67 -10.40
C ILE A 338 18.23 -4.18 -10.46
N ILE A 339 16.98 -3.84 -10.14
CA ILE A 339 16.52 -2.46 -10.07
C ILE A 339 17.25 -1.70 -8.96
N CYS A 340 17.41 -2.34 -7.80
CA CYS A 340 18.18 -1.78 -6.69
C CYS A 340 19.61 -1.45 -7.09
N GLU A 341 20.32 -2.37 -7.78
CA GLU A 341 21.68 -2.11 -8.26
C GLU A 341 21.73 -0.97 -9.28
N ALA A 342 20.75 -0.87 -10.18
CA ALA A 342 20.66 0.25 -11.10
C ALA A 342 20.47 1.59 -10.37
N PHE A 343 19.63 1.60 -9.31
CA PHE A 343 19.41 2.79 -8.49
C PHE A 343 20.67 3.16 -7.68
N VAL A 344 21.34 2.18 -7.08
CA VAL A 344 22.59 2.38 -6.32
C VAL A 344 23.68 2.97 -7.24
N GLU A 345 23.83 2.44 -8.45
CA GLU A 345 24.84 2.95 -9.38
C GLU A 345 24.51 4.38 -9.84
N THR A 346 23.22 4.67 -10.08
CA THR A 346 22.77 6.02 -10.41
C THR A 346 22.98 6.99 -9.25
N ASP A 347 22.66 6.57 -8.03
CA ASP A 347 22.83 7.38 -6.83
C ASP A 347 24.30 7.77 -6.60
N LYS A 348 25.23 6.83 -6.81
CA LYS A 348 26.68 7.10 -6.75
C LYS A 348 27.11 8.20 -7.74
N GLN A 349 26.59 8.17 -8.97
CA GLN A 349 26.90 9.20 -9.97
C GLN A 349 26.34 10.56 -9.58
N LEU A 350 25.10 10.58 -9.05
CA LEU A 350 24.46 11.80 -8.58
C LEU A 350 25.21 12.40 -7.38
N VAL A 351 25.54 11.59 -6.38
CA VAL A 351 26.31 12.03 -5.20
C VAL A 351 27.70 12.56 -5.60
N ALA A 352 28.37 11.88 -6.54
CA ALA A 352 29.66 12.34 -7.05
C ALA A 352 29.53 13.69 -7.77
N ASN A 353 28.50 13.85 -8.62
CA ASN A 353 28.22 15.07 -9.35
C ASN A 353 27.89 16.25 -8.41
N LEU A 354 27.08 16.03 -7.37
CA LEU A 354 26.72 17.03 -6.39
C LEU A 354 27.90 17.55 -5.56
N LYS A 355 28.97 16.78 -5.43
CA LYS A 355 30.24 17.21 -4.76
C LYS A 355 31.11 18.10 -5.60
N LEU A 356 30.88 18.19 -6.91
CA LEU A 356 31.63 19.08 -7.79
C LEU A 356 31.23 20.55 -7.58
N PRO A 357 32.13 21.51 -7.90
CA PRO A 357 31.77 22.91 -8.00
C PRO A 357 30.57 23.10 -8.96
N LYS A 358 29.70 24.06 -8.69
CA LYS A 358 28.45 24.26 -9.45
C LYS A 358 28.64 24.43 -10.95
N ASP A 359 29.74 25.05 -11.35
CA ASP A 359 30.14 25.25 -12.75
C ASP A 359 30.62 23.98 -13.45
N GLN A 360 30.99 22.94 -12.69
CA GLN A 360 31.47 21.65 -13.19
C GLN A 360 30.41 20.55 -13.08
N GLN A 361 29.24 20.86 -12.49
CA GLN A 361 28.17 19.88 -12.34
C GLN A 361 27.48 19.58 -13.68
N ASN A 362 27.21 18.30 -13.93
CA ASN A 362 26.37 17.89 -15.04
C ASN A 362 24.89 18.22 -14.73
N GLN A 363 24.43 19.35 -15.28
CA GLN A 363 23.09 19.84 -15.07
C GLN A 363 22.02 18.96 -15.74
N ALA A 364 22.35 18.28 -16.84
CA ALA A 364 21.43 17.36 -17.51
C ALA A 364 21.15 16.15 -16.61
N LEU A 365 22.21 15.58 -15.99
CA LEU A 365 22.05 14.50 -15.00
C LEU A 365 21.19 14.94 -13.80
N LEU A 366 21.46 16.12 -13.25
CA LEU A 366 20.68 16.64 -12.10
C LEU A 366 19.20 16.88 -12.48
N ALA A 367 18.94 17.40 -13.68
CA ALA A 367 17.58 17.63 -14.16
C ALA A 367 16.77 16.33 -14.27
N LEU A 368 17.41 15.21 -14.62
CA LEU A 368 16.74 13.91 -14.65
C LEU A 368 16.26 13.45 -13.27
N PHE A 369 16.91 13.89 -12.17
CA PHE A 369 16.66 13.44 -10.82
C PHE A 369 16.37 14.58 -9.85
N PHE A 370 15.69 15.63 -10.36
CA PHE A 370 15.16 16.75 -9.55
C PHE A 370 16.20 17.55 -8.75
N GLY A 371 17.45 17.56 -9.20
CA GLY A 371 18.53 18.32 -8.56
C GLY A 371 19.14 17.69 -7.33
N THR A 372 18.78 16.44 -6.98
CA THR A 372 19.26 15.72 -5.79
C THR A 372 19.72 14.31 -6.13
N SER A 373 20.32 13.62 -5.17
CA SER A 373 20.52 12.17 -5.27
C SER A 373 19.25 11.42 -4.88
N ILE A 374 19.10 10.18 -5.36
CA ILE A 374 17.93 9.35 -5.04
C ILE A 374 17.87 9.09 -3.53
N SER A 375 19.00 8.77 -2.90
CA SER A 375 19.09 8.54 -1.47
C SER A 375 19.00 9.83 -0.64
N GLY A 376 19.44 10.96 -1.18
CA GLY A 376 19.40 12.27 -0.50
C GLY A 376 18.00 12.88 -0.44
N ALA A 377 17.12 12.48 -1.33
CA ALA A 377 15.75 13.02 -1.37
C ALA A 377 14.94 12.75 -0.10
N ILE A 378 15.30 11.76 0.71
CA ILE A 378 14.62 11.51 2.01
C ILE A 378 14.83 12.61 3.03
N ASP A 379 15.82 13.48 2.84
CA ASP A 379 16.14 14.59 3.74
C ASP A 379 15.32 15.85 3.43
N ASP A 380 14.62 15.90 2.28
CA ASP A 380 13.78 17.01 1.84
C ASP A 380 12.45 16.53 1.26
N MET A 381 11.36 16.84 1.94
CA MET A 381 10.03 16.34 1.55
C MET A 381 9.56 16.83 0.18
N GLN A 382 10.00 18.01 -0.28
CA GLN A 382 9.68 18.49 -1.62
C GLN A 382 10.36 17.65 -2.71
N SER A 383 11.62 17.30 -2.53
CA SER A 383 12.37 16.39 -3.40
C SER A 383 11.79 14.97 -3.33
N TYR A 384 11.42 14.52 -2.14
CA TYR A 384 10.82 13.20 -1.92
C TYR A 384 9.50 13.02 -2.69
N LEU A 385 8.68 14.04 -2.80
CA LEU A 385 7.44 14.01 -3.59
C LEU A 385 7.66 13.70 -5.07
N SER A 386 8.84 13.97 -5.58
CA SER A 386 9.20 13.69 -6.98
C SER A 386 9.67 12.25 -7.22
N LEU A 387 9.98 11.50 -6.15
CA LEU A 387 10.44 10.12 -6.25
C LEU A 387 9.25 9.17 -6.46
N THR A 388 9.22 8.52 -7.61
CA THR A 388 8.25 7.47 -7.99
C THR A 388 8.96 6.37 -8.75
N ASP A 389 8.25 5.31 -9.10
CA ASP A 389 8.80 4.19 -9.89
C ASP A 389 9.33 4.65 -11.27
N SER A 390 8.92 5.83 -11.76
CA SER A 390 9.41 6.42 -13.02
C SER A 390 10.93 6.67 -13.05
N ILE A 391 11.61 6.57 -11.91
CA ILE A 391 13.09 6.60 -11.87
C ILE A 391 13.68 5.48 -12.73
N MET A 392 13.05 4.31 -12.77
CA MET A 392 13.50 3.20 -13.61
C MET A 392 13.53 3.59 -15.09
N GLU A 393 12.44 4.19 -15.59
CA GLU A 393 12.35 4.63 -16.98
C GLU A 393 13.33 5.77 -17.27
N ARG A 394 13.51 6.71 -16.32
CA ARG A 394 14.50 7.80 -16.45
C ARG A 394 15.92 7.26 -16.61
N ILE A 395 16.28 6.22 -15.87
CA ILE A 395 17.58 5.54 -16.03
C ILE A 395 17.62 4.80 -17.36
N ALA A 396 16.61 3.99 -17.67
CA ALA A 396 16.59 3.10 -18.82
C ALA A 396 16.71 3.85 -20.16
N TYR A 397 16.07 5.01 -20.26
CA TYR A 397 16.03 5.83 -21.49
C TYR A 397 16.99 7.02 -21.46
N SER A 398 17.80 7.17 -20.41
CA SER A 398 18.80 8.24 -20.35
C SER A 398 19.90 8.05 -21.40
N THR A 399 20.36 9.14 -21.99
CA THR A 399 21.52 9.18 -22.88
C THR A 399 22.82 9.55 -22.15
N GLU A 400 22.75 9.82 -20.83
CA GLU A 400 23.92 10.21 -20.03
C GLU A 400 24.95 9.08 -19.99
N PRO A 401 26.22 9.33 -20.44
CA PRO A 401 27.25 8.29 -20.46
C PRO A 401 27.54 7.68 -19.08
N CYS A 402 27.48 8.49 -18.02
CA CYS A 402 27.75 8.04 -16.66
C CYS A 402 26.70 7.03 -16.13
N LEU A 403 25.54 6.92 -16.79
CA LEU A 403 24.47 5.96 -16.44
C LEU A 403 24.52 4.66 -17.26
N GLU A 404 25.53 4.46 -18.11
CA GLU A 404 25.65 3.25 -18.97
C GLU A 404 25.57 1.95 -18.15
N LYS A 405 26.27 1.89 -17.02
CA LYS A 405 26.25 0.73 -16.14
C LYS A 405 24.87 0.51 -15.50
N ALA A 406 24.19 1.57 -15.06
CA ALA A 406 22.84 1.48 -14.51
C ALA A 406 21.84 1.00 -15.59
N ARG A 407 21.96 1.53 -16.83
CA ARG A 407 21.15 1.06 -17.97
C ARG A 407 21.38 -0.42 -18.27
N SER A 408 22.63 -0.90 -18.19
CA SER A 408 22.94 -2.29 -18.47
C SER A 408 22.24 -3.26 -17.52
N TYR A 409 22.08 -2.90 -16.25
CA TYR A 409 21.26 -3.67 -15.29
C TYR A 409 19.81 -3.75 -15.76
N LEU A 410 19.17 -2.63 -16.08
CA LEU A 410 17.77 -2.62 -16.50
C LEU A 410 17.57 -3.35 -17.83
N GLN A 411 18.56 -3.28 -18.74
CA GLN A 411 18.51 -4.03 -19.99
C GLN A 411 18.44 -5.55 -19.76
N MET A 412 19.05 -6.07 -18.69
CA MET A 412 18.96 -7.50 -18.33
C MET A 412 17.51 -7.93 -18.06
N ILE A 413 16.68 -7.05 -17.48
CA ILE A 413 15.26 -7.29 -17.24
C ILE A 413 14.50 -7.30 -18.56
N PHE A 414 14.68 -6.28 -19.39
CA PHE A 414 13.93 -6.12 -20.64
C PHE A 414 14.24 -7.20 -21.68
N THR A 415 15.50 -7.70 -21.71
CA THR A 415 15.91 -8.78 -22.60
C THR A 415 15.74 -10.17 -21.99
N ARG A 416 15.27 -10.25 -20.74
CA ARG A 416 15.15 -11.51 -19.99
C ARG A 416 16.47 -12.25 -19.81
N GLN A 417 17.61 -11.57 -19.91
CA GLN A 417 18.96 -12.09 -19.66
C GLN A 417 19.42 -11.76 -18.24
N HIS A 418 18.54 -12.04 -17.28
CA HIS A 418 18.75 -11.72 -15.88
C HIS A 418 19.41 -12.89 -15.12
N TRP A 419 19.85 -12.62 -13.91
CA TRP A 419 20.36 -13.61 -12.97
C TRP A 419 19.35 -14.72 -12.73
N LYS A 420 19.82 -15.93 -12.54
CA LYS A 420 18.97 -17.07 -12.20
C LYS A 420 18.97 -17.28 -10.71
N PHE A 421 17.80 -17.60 -10.20
CA PHE A 421 17.67 -18.15 -8.85
C PHE A 421 18.34 -19.52 -8.83
N VAL A 422 19.23 -19.76 -7.86
CA VAL A 422 19.97 -21.02 -7.74
C VAL A 422 19.29 -21.91 -6.70
N ASP A 423 19.12 -21.41 -5.47
CA ASP A 423 18.57 -22.18 -4.37
C ASP A 423 18.12 -21.28 -3.21
N PHE A 424 17.42 -21.86 -2.25
CA PHE A 424 17.09 -21.24 -0.97
C PHE A 424 17.40 -22.21 0.17
N CYS A 425 17.74 -21.67 1.34
CA CYS A 425 17.81 -22.46 2.56
C CYS A 425 16.86 -21.91 3.62
N THR A 426 16.29 -22.79 4.41
CA THR A 426 15.48 -22.44 5.57
C THR A 426 16.35 -22.59 6.82
N VAL A 427 16.59 -21.49 7.51
CA VAL A 427 17.37 -21.49 8.75
C VAL A 427 16.40 -21.46 9.93
N PRO A 428 16.52 -22.40 10.90
CA PRO A 428 15.70 -22.37 12.10
C PRO A 428 15.88 -21.09 12.90
N HIS A 429 14.80 -20.55 13.45
CA HIS A 429 14.80 -19.28 14.19
C HIS A 429 15.84 -19.22 15.32
N HIS A 430 16.06 -20.34 16.04
CA HIS A 430 17.06 -20.41 17.10
C HIS A 430 18.51 -20.26 16.57
N THR A 431 18.78 -20.69 15.36
CA THR A 431 20.09 -20.51 14.71
C THR A 431 20.36 -19.05 14.37
N LEU A 432 19.30 -18.30 14.00
CA LEU A 432 19.38 -16.87 13.73
C LEU A 432 19.65 -16.05 14.99
N SER A 433 19.11 -16.48 16.14
CA SER A 433 19.27 -15.77 17.42
C SER A 433 20.67 -15.94 18.03
N VAL A 434 21.45 -16.93 17.62
CA VAL A 434 22.83 -17.19 18.08
C VAL A 434 23.90 -16.85 17.06
N ALA A 435 23.50 -16.60 15.80
CA ALA A 435 24.45 -16.23 14.75
C ALA A 435 24.91 -14.78 14.94
N THR A 436 26.21 -14.56 14.72
CA THR A 436 26.78 -13.21 14.71
C THR A 436 26.23 -12.39 13.55
N GLU A 437 26.26 -11.07 13.67
CA GLU A 437 25.80 -10.15 12.62
C GLU A 437 26.53 -10.40 11.27
N ALA A 438 27.81 -10.76 11.34
CA ALA A 438 28.61 -11.12 10.17
C ALA A 438 28.14 -12.45 9.51
N GLU A 439 27.72 -13.43 10.29
CA GLU A 439 27.16 -14.68 9.79
C GLU A 439 25.75 -14.48 9.23
N GLN A 440 24.94 -13.64 9.86
CA GLN A 440 23.62 -13.25 9.35
C GLN A 440 23.73 -12.52 8.01
N LEU A 441 24.68 -11.58 7.86
CA LEU A 441 24.99 -10.89 6.61
C LEU A 441 25.51 -11.86 5.53
N LYS A 442 26.37 -12.81 5.91
CA LYS A 442 26.90 -13.84 4.99
C LYS A 442 25.79 -14.76 4.46
N TRP A 443 24.72 -14.97 5.24
CA TRP A 443 23.55 -15.72 4.81
C TRP A 443 22.47 -14.86 4.14
N GLY A 444 22.70 -13.55 4.00
CA GLY A 444 21.71 -12.61 3.45
C GLY A 444 20.47 -12.45 4.33
N LEU A 445 20.60 -12.67 5.63
CA LEU A 445 19.49 -12.64 6.59
C LEU A 445 19.44 -11.30 7.28
N ASP A 446 18.28 -10.64 7.21
CA ASP A 446 17.98 -9.42 7.97
C ASP A 446 17.12 -9.78 9.20
N ARG A 447 17.33 -9.04 10.31
CA ARG A 447 16.64 -9.24 11.59
C ARG A 447 15.11 -9.16 11.53
N SER A 448 14.54 -8.59 10.47
CA SER A 448 13.10 -8.41 10.32
C SER A 448 12.36 -9.56 9.63
N CYS A 449 13.04 -10.56 9.09
CA CYS A 449 12.44 -11.62 8.28
C CYS A 449 12.67 -13.01 8.85
N VAL A 450 11.62 -13.61 9.36
CA VAL A 450 11.55 -15.04 9.76
C VAL A 450 11.57 -15.99 8.55
N LEU A 451 11.50 -15.44 7.32
CA LEU A 451 11.53 -16.16 6.05
C LEU A 451 12.10 -15.23 4.96
N ARG A 452 13.42 -14.98 4.94
CA ARG A 452 14.06 -14.50 3.71
C ARG A 452 14.65 -15.67 2.96
N MET A 453 14.23 -15.84 1.71
CA MET A 453 14.96 -16.62 0.73
C MET A 453 16.23 -15.85 0.38
N SER A 454 17.40 -16.39 0.71
CA SER A 454 18.65 -15.84 0.21
C SER A 454 18.73 -16.19 -1.28
N VAL A 455 18.58 -15.18 -2.13
CA VAL A 455 18.76 -15.34 -3.58
C VAL A 455 20.26 -15.27 -3.85
N VAL A 456 20.88 -16.40 -4.12
CA VAL A 456 22.22 -16.45 -4.66
C VAL A 456 22.10 -16.28 -6.18
N CYS A 457 22.43 -15.09 -6.68
CA CYS A 457 22.41 -14.79 -8.11
C CYS A 457 23.77 -15.05 -8.72
N VAL A 458 23.82 -15.88 -9.73
CA VAL A 458 25.04 -16.12 -10.52
C VAL A 458 24.82 -15.52 -11.91
N PRO A 459 25.70 -14.61 -12.38
CA PRO A 459 25.62 -14.11 -13.75
C PRO A 459 25.76 -15.26 -14.74
N LEU A 460 24.95 -15.28 -15.77
CA LEU A 460 25.14 -16.17 -16.92
C LEU A 460 26.38 -15.72 -17.68
N LYS A 461 27.33 -16.63 -17.83
CA LYS A 461 28.42 -16.46 -18.82
C LYS A 461 27.94 -16.77 -20.22
#